data_d19348474e3a768760a4db1a89b18dd2
#
_entry.id   d19348474e3a768760a4db1a89b18dd2
#
_cell.length_a   1.000
_cell.length_b   1.000
_cell.length_c   1.000
_cell.angle_alpha   90.00
_cell.angle_beta   90.00
_cell.angle_gamma   90.00
#
_symmetry.space_group_name_H-M   'P 1'
#
loop_
_entity.id
_entity.type
_entity.pdbx_description
1 polymer ?
#
loop_
_entity_poly.entity_id
_entity_poly.type
_entity_poly.pdbx_seq_one_letter_code
_entity_poly.pdbx_strand_id
1 'polypeptide(L)'
;MKKFKLISIYTLSLFYINVGIAHFVNPDFFTVIMPPYIPYSTFFVLLSGFFEVLFGSMIIFKKTRYYGATGLCLLLIFVFPANIYLFQSYEAQEILNITKEGSFVRLFFQIPLFILAYWHSMEKSSYYFDFFSILIFFPTIIYFLTLSN
;
A
#
# COMPACT_ATOMS: atom_id res chain seq x y z
N MET A 1 17.52 15.83 3.82
CA MET A 1 16.36 15.02 4.22
C MET A 1 15.05 15.55 3.68
N LYS A 2 14.72 16.85 3.77
CA LYS A 2 13.45 17.41 3.24
C LYS A 2 13.19 17.08 1.75
N LYS A 3 14.22 17.15 0.88
CA LYS A 3 14.09 16.81 -0.54
C LYS A 3 13.73 15.32 -0.74
N PHE A 4 14.38 14.42 -0.02
CA PHE A 4 14.09 12.98 -0.08
C PHE A 4 12.67 12.65 0.40
N LYS A 5 12.22 13.29 1.50
CA LYS A 5 10.83 13.15 1.96
C LYS A 5 9.84 13.58 0.89
N LEU A 6 10.13 14.67 0.17
CA LEU A 6 9.25 15.13 -0.91
C LEU A 6 9.23 14.15 -2.10
N ILE A 7 10.39 13.61 -2.50
CA ILE A 7 10.48 12.55 -3.52
C ILE A 7 9.66 11.33 -3.09
N SER A 8 9.83 10.86 -1.86
CA SER A 8 9.08 9.74 -1.31
C SER A 8 7.56 9.99 -1.33
N ILE A 9 7.12 11.20 -0.97
CA ILE A 9 5.71 11.59 -1.03
C ILE A 9 5.15 11.45 -2.44
N TYR A 10 5.81 12.02 -3.45
CA TYR A 10 5.33 11.95 -4.83
C TYR A 10 5.38 10.51 -5.39
N THR A 11 6.44 9.77 -5.13
CA THR A 11 6.57 8.39 -5.58
C THR A 11 5.47 7.50 -4.98
N LEU A 12 5.24 7.58 -3.67
CA LEU A 12 4.17 6.80 -3.03
C LEU A 12 2.77 7.28 -3.43
N SER A 13 2.58 8.57 -3.65
CA SER A 13 1.32 9.08 -4.20
C SER A 13 0.99 8.41 -5.54
N LEU A 14 1.93 8.45 -6.48
CA LEU A 14 1.76 7.82 -7.78
C LEU A 14 1.55 6.31 -7.67
N PHE A 15 2.29 5.65 -6.79
CA PHE A 15 2.12 4.23 -6.51
C PHE A 15 0.69 3.91 -6.04
N TYR A 16 0.17 4.58 -5.01
CA TYR A 16 -1.19 4.34 -4.50
C TYR A 16 -2.27 4.69 -5.53
N ILE A 17 -2.10 5.77 -6.29
CA ILE A 17 -3.04 6.12 -7.36
C ILE A 17 -3.08 5.00 -8.42
N ASN A 18 -1.92 4.49 -8.86
CA ASN A 18 -1.86 3.42 -9.84
C ASN A 18 -2.47 2.12 -9.31
N VAL A 19 -2.14 1.72 -8.08
CA VAL A 19 -2.73 0.51 -7.46
C VAL A 19 -4.23 0.68 -7.29
N GLY A 20 -4.69 1.84 -6.82
CA GLY A 20 -6.12 2.13 -6.71
C GLY A 20 -6.87 2.06 -8.05
N ILE A 21 -6.27 2.57 -9.13
CA ILE A 21 -6.85 2.44 -10.48
C ILE A 21 -6.89 0.96 -10.90
N ALA A 22 -5.86 0.16 -10.58
CA ALA A 22 -5.83 -1.26 -10.90
C ALA A 22 -6.99 -2.04 -10.26
N HIS A 23 -7.50 -1.63 -9.11
CA HIS A 23 -8.70 -2.21 -8.48
C HIS A 23 -9.95 -2.07 -9.35
N PHE A 24 -10.05 -1.02 -10.16
CA PHE A 24 -11.16 -0.79 -11.09
C PHE A 24 -10.94 -1.48 -12.44
N VAL A 25 -9.68 -1.57 -12.89
CA VAL A 25 -9.34 -2.17 -14.20
C VAL A 25 -9.36 -3.70 -14.14
N ASN A 26 -8.89 -4.27 -13.03
CA ASN A 26 -8.80 -5.72 -12.83
C ASN A 26 -9.25 -6.11 -11.41
N PRO A 27 -10.54 -5.95 -11.08
CA PRO A 27 -11.05 -6.25 -9.74
C PRO A 27 -10.91 -7.73 -9.36
N ASP A 28 -10.96 -8.64 -10.33
CA ASP A 28 -10.90 -10.08 -10.09
C ASP A 28 -9.56 -10.49 -9.44
N PHE A 29 -8.45 -9.85 -9.85
CA PHE A 29 -7.15 -10.07 -9.22
C PHE A 29 -7.19 -9.80 -7.71
N PHE A 30 -7.88 -8.75 -7.29
CA PHE A 30 -7.98 -8.36 -5.89
C PHE A 30 -9.05 -9.14 -5.12
N THR A 31 -10.11 -9.60 -5.79
CA THR A 31 -11.13 -10.43 -5.14
C THR A 31 -10.61 -11.82 -4.76
N VAL A 32 -9.66 -12.37 -5.52
CA VAL A 32 -9.01 -13.66 -5.21
C VAL A 32 -8.32 -13.65 -3.84
N ILE A 33 -7.78 -12.51 -3.42
CA ILE A 33 -7.10 -12.38 -2.12
C ILE A 33 -8.04 -11.96 -0.98
N MET A 34 -9.32 -11.78 -1.25
CA MET A 34 -10.29 -11.45 -0.20
C MET A 34 -10.65 -12.70 0.61
N PRO A 35 -10.57 -12.62 1.95
CA PRO A 35 -11.00 -13.73 2.80
C PRO A 35 -12.46 -14.11 2.55
N PRO A 36 -12.80 -15.41 2.47
CA PRO A 36 -14.15 -15.89 2.11
C PRO A 36 -15.24 -15.52 3.13
N TYR A 37 -14.86 -15.15 4.34
CA TYR A 37 -15.79 -14.67 5.38
C TYR A 37 -16.20 -13.20 5.18
N ILE A 38 -15.57 -12.47 4.24
CA ILE A 38 -15.95 -11.07 3.94
C ILE A 38 -17.01 -11.10 2.83
N PRO A 39 -18.26 -10.73 3.13
CA PRO A 39 -19.31 -10.65 2.11
C PRO A 39 -19.03 -9.48 1.17
N TYR A 40 -19.60 -9.54 -0.04
CA TYR A 40 -19.49 -8.46 -1.04
C TYR A 40 -18.04 -8.07 -1.37
N SER A 41 -17.18 -9.07 -1.58
CA SER A 41 -15.74 -8.88 -1.81
C SER A 41 -15.43 -7.84 -2.90
N THR A 42 -16.14 -7.89 -4.04
CA THR A 42 -15.98 -6.92 -5.13
C THR A 42 -16.26 -5.48 -4.68
N PHE A 43 -17.30 -5.27 -3.86
CA PHE A 43 -17.61 -3.94 -3.33
C PHE A 43 -16.45 -3.41 -2.47
N PHE A 44 -15.90 -4.22 -1.57
CA PHE A 44 -14.78 -3.80 -0.72
C PHE A 44 -13.48 -3.60 -1.51
N VAL A 45 -13.26 -4.39 -2.56
CA VAL A 45 -12.14 -4.21 -3.50
C VAL A 45 -12.24 -2.84 -4.19
N LEU A 46 -13.40 -2.49 -4.75
CA LEU A 46 -13.60 -1.20 -5.41
C LEU A 46 -13.53 -0.04 -4.42
N LEU A 47 -14.06 -0.22 -3.21
CA LEU A 47 -14.02 0.79 -2.15
C LEU A 47 -12.58 1.05 -1.69
N SER A 48 -11.76 0.01 -1.52
CA SER A 48 -10.34 0.17 -1.18
C SER A 48 -9.58 0.90 -2.30
N GLY A 49 -9.82 0.53 -3.56
CA GLY A 49 -9.23 1.23 -4.71
C GLY A 49 -9.60 2.71 -4.77
N PHE A 50 -10.87 3.04 -4.48
CA PHE A 50 -11.31 4.44 -4.38
C PHE A 50 -10.53 5.21 -3.30
N PHE A 51 -10.39 4.62 -2.10
CA PHE A 51 -9.64 5.26 -1.02
C PHE A 51 -8.13 5.35 -1.31
N GLU A 52 -7.55 4.39 -2.02
CA GLU A 52 -6.15 4.47 -2.47
C GLU A 52 -5.92 5.67 -3.40
N VAL A 53 -6.80 5.85 -4.39
CA VAL A 53 -6.74 7.02 -5.30
C VAL A 53 -6.96 8.31 -4.54
N LEU A 54 -7.98 8.37 -3.67
CA LEU A 54 -8.32 9.55 -2.89
C LEU A 54 -7.16 9.97 -1.97
N PHE A 55 -6.71 9.06 -1.10
CA PHE A 55 -5.66 9.37 -0.13
C PHE A 55 -4.30 9.54 -0.79
N GLY A 56 -4.00 8.74 -1.84
CA GLY A 56 -2.82 8.92 -2.66
C GLY A 56 -2.76 10.33 -3.28
N SER A 57 -3.87 10.84 -3.78
CA SER A 57 -3.96 12.20 -4.31
C SER A 57 -3.83 13.27 -3.21
N MET A 58 -4.43 13.04 -2.05
CA MET A 58 -4.39 13.97 -0.92
C MET A 58 -2.99 14.18 -0.34
N ILE A 59 -2.10 13.19 -0.38
CA ILE A 59 -0.73 13.35 0.15
C ILE A 59 0.14 14.28 -0.70
N ILE A 60 -0.20 14.52 -1.96
CA ILE A 60 0.51 15.46 -2.84
C ILE A 60 0.46 16.88 -2.25
N PHE A 61 -0.72 17.31 -1.83
CA PHE A 61 -0.96 18.67 -1.40
C PHE A 61 -0.67 18.84 0.09
N LYS A 62 0.15 19.83 0.43
CA LYS A 62 0.57 20.09 1.81
C LYS A 62 -0.63 20.26 2.79
N LYS A 63 -1.72 20.89 2.32
CA LYS A 63 -2.91 21.16 3.15
C LYS A 63 -3.70 19.89 3.53
N THR A 64 -3.74 18.88 2.66
CA THR A 64 -4.50 17.64 2.85
C THR A 64 -3.61 16.44 3.19
N ARG A 65 -2.30 16.60 3.13
CA ARG A 65 -1.30 15.53 3.33
C ARG A 65 -1.49 14.75 4.61
N TYR A 66 -1.71 15.44 5.72
CA TYR A 66 -1.95 14.79 7.01
C TYR A 66 -3.12 13.81 6.95
N TYR A 67 -4.25 14.26 6.42
CA TYR A 67 -5.46 13.43 6.29
C TYR A 67 -5.27 12.29 5.30
N GLY A 68 -4.67 12.55 4.14
CA GLY A 68 -4.36 11.53 3.15
C GLY A 68 -3.42 10.45 3.70
N ALA A 69 -2.33 10.86 4.34
CA ALA A 69 -1.36 9.93 4.92
C ALA A 69 -1.95 9.11 6.08
N THR A 70 -2.73 9.72 6.95
CA THR A 70 -3.45 9.02 8.02
C THR A 70 -4.49 8.07 7.44
N GLY A 71 -5.22 8.49 6.40
CA GLY A 71 -6.15 7.65 5.67
C GLY A 71 -5.48 6.42 5.05
N LEU A 72 -4.28 6.58 4.47
CA LEU A 72 -3.49 5.44 3.97
C LEU A 72 -3.04 4.49 5.09
N CYS A 73 -2.65 5.01 6.25
CA CYS A 73 -2.34 4.16 7.41
C CYS A 73 -3.54 3.30 7.83
N LEU A 74 -4.73 3.91 7.91
CA LEU A 74 -5.95 3.18 8.22
C LEU A 74 -6.29 2.16 7.13
N LEU A 75 -6.21 2.54 5.87
CA LEU A 75 -6.47 1.65 4.74
C LEU A 75 -5.54 0.44 4.75
N LEU A 76 -4.25 0.62 5.01
CA LEU A 76 -3.28 -0.47 5.13
C LEU A 76 -3.65 -1.45 6.25
N ILE A 77 -4.20 -0.97 7.36
CA ILE A 77 -4.71 -1.83 8.44
C ILE A 77 -5.93 -2.62 7.94
N PHE A 78 -6.87 -1.97 7.22
CA PHE A 78 -8.08 -2.63 6.72
C PHE A 78 -7.80 -3.67 5.63
N VAL A 79 -6.78 -3.48 4.79
CA VAL A 79 -6.41 -4.45 3.74
C VAL A 79 -5.43 -5.53 4.25
N PHE A 80 -4.92 -5.41 5.46
CA PHE A 80 -4.00 -6.39 6.05
C PHE A 80 -4.56 -7.82 6.08
N PRO A 81 -5.85 -8.07 6.45
CA PRO A 81 -6.44 -9.40 6.41
C PRO A 81 -6.38 -10.06 5.01
N ALA A 82 -6.50 -9.29 3.92
CA ALA A 82 -6.37 -9.82 2.57
C ALA A 82 -4.95 -10.33 2.28
N ASN A 83 -3.93 -9.62 2.73
CA ASN A 83 -2.54 -10.06 2.58
C ASN A 83 -2.22 -11.27 3.48
N ILE A 84 -2.83 -11.37 4.67
CA ILE A 84 -2.74 -12.57 5.52
C ILE A 84 -3.40 -13.77 4.81
N TYR A 85 -4.58 -13.57 4.24
CA TYR A 85 -5.29 -14.63 3.52
C TYR A 85 -4.48 -15.13 2.32
N LEU A 86 -3.91 -14.24 1.53
CA LEU A 86 -3.02 -14.62 0.42
C LEU A 86 -1.84 -15.47 0.90
N PHE A 87 -1.24 -15.15 2.04
CA PHE A 87 -0.15 -15.96 2.62
C PHE A 87 -0.62 -17.34 3.10
N GLN A 88 -1.87 -17.46 3.58
CA GLN A 88 -2.41 -18.70 4.11
C GLN A 88 -3.08 -19.59 3.07
N SER A 89 -3.63 -19.01 2.01
CA SER A 89 -4.42 -19.70 0.99
C SER A 89 -3.55 -20.19 -0.16
N TYR A 90 -3.37 -21.51 -0.25
CA TYR A 90 -2.72 -22.16 -1.40
C TYR A 90 -3.48 -21.90 -2.71
N GLU A 91 -4.82 -21.94 -2.66
CA GLU A 91 -5.68 -21.67 -3.82
C GLU A 91 -5.47 -20.26 -4.38
N ALA A 92 -5.47 -19.24 -3.52
CA ALA A 92 -5.21 -17.86 -3.95
C ALA A 92 -3.79 -17.70 -4.53
N GLN A 93 -2.80 -18.38 -3.95
CA GLN A 93 -1.42 -18.35 -4.46
C GLN A 93 -1.32 -19.01 -5.84
N GLU A 94 -2.00 -20.14 -6.04
CA GLU A 94 -2.04 -20.85 -7.32
C GLU A 94 -2.72 -20.01 -8.41
N ILE A 95 -3.92 -19.45 -8.13
CA ILE A 95 -4.65 -18.59 -9.08
C ILE A 95 -3.81 -17.40 -9.52
N LEU A 96 -3.10 -16.75 -8.59
CA LEU A 96 -2.28 -15.58 -8.87
C LEU A 96 -0.86 -15.91 -9.32
N ASN A 97 -0.50 -17.20 -9.41
CA ASN A 97 0.85 -17.66 -9.73
C ASN A 97 1.93 -17.04 -8.83
N ILE A 98 1.63 -16.92 -7.53
CA ILE A 98 2.52 -16.34 -6.51
C ILE A 98 2.97 -17.48 -5.59
N THR A 99 4.27 -17.56 -5.30
CA THR A 99 4.79 -18.53 -4.32
C THR A 99 4.43 -18.13 -2.89
N LYS A 100 4.50 -19.08 -1.96
CA LYS A 100 4.28 -18.80 -0.54
C LYS A 100 5.28 -17.80 0.01
N GLU A 101 6.55 -17.91 -0.42
CA GLU A 101 7.60 -16.96 -0.06
C GLU A 101 7.31 -15.57 -0.63
N GLY A 102 6.82 -15.49 -1.87
CA GLY A 102 6.39 -14.23 -2.50
C GLY A 102 5.24 -13.57 -1.75
N SER A 103 4.24 -14.34 -1.31
CA SER A 103 3.13 -13.83 -0.52
C SER A 103 3.57 -13.37 0.88
N PHE A 104 4.54 -14.06 1.50
CA PHE A 104 5.15 -13.63 2.76
C PHE A 104 5.91 -12.32 2.60
N VAL A 105 6.73 -12.20 1.56
CA VAL A 105 7.47 -10.96 1.26
C VAL A 105 6.50 -9.79 1.04
N ARG A 106 5.40 -10.02 0.32
CA ARG A 106 4.34 -9.01 0.12
C ARG A 106 3.72 -8.56 1.45
N LEU A 107 3.40 -9.51 2.33
CA LEU A 107 2.88 -9.24 3.66
C LEU A 107 3.89 -8.43 4.49
N PHE A 108 5.18 -8.81 4.45
CA PHE A 108 6.25 -8.11 5.17
C PHE A 108 6.41 -6.66 4.70
N PHE A 109 6.39 -6.41 3.38
CA PHE A 109 6.56 -5.05 2.84
C PHE A 109 5.38 -4.11 3.13
N GLN A 110 4.27 -4.61 3.66
CA GLN A 110 3.19 -3.75 4.15
C GLN A 110 3.61 -2.92 5.37
N ILE A 111 4.53 -3.45 6.21
CA ILE A 111 5.07 -2.71 7.37
C ILE A 111 5.85 -1.46 6.93
N PRO A 112 6.84 -1.54 6.04
CA PRO A 112 7.49 -0.35 5.47
C PRO A 112 6.52 0.65 4.84
N LEU A 113 5.50 0.20 4.09
CA LEU A 113 4.49 1.10 3.52
C LEU A 113 3.74 1.87 4.60
N PHE A 114 3.35 1.20 5.69
CA PHE A 114 2.70 1.85 6.82
C PHE A 114 3.61 2.89 7.48
N ILE A 115 4.88 2.55 7.71
CA ILE A 115 5.86 3.48 8.30
C ILE A 115 6.06 4.70 7.40
N LEU A 116 6.15 4.51 6.09
CA LEU A 116 6.29 5.60 5.12
C LEU A 116 5.05 6.49 5.06
N ALA A 117 3.84 5.91 5.07
CA ALA A 117 2.61 6.67 5.15
C ALA A 117 2.55 7.49 6.45
N TYR A 118 2.88 6.88 7.58
CA TYR A 118 2.97 7.57 8.87
C TYR A 118 4.01 8.71 8.84
N TRP A 119 5.19 8.48 8.25
CA TRP A 119 6.20 9.52 8.08
C TRP A 119 5.69 10.71 7.26
N HIS A 120 4.89 10.46 6.23
CA HIS A 120 4.30 11.52 5.41
C HIS A 120 3.25 12.35 6.17
N SER A 121 2.57 11.79 7.18
CA SER A 121 1.63 12.53 8.01
C SER A 121 2.31 13.57 8.92
N MET A 122 3.59 13.40 9.22
CA MET A 122 4.33 14.26 10.15
C MET A 122 4.87 15.50 9.46
N GLU A 123 4.61 16.71 9.98
CA GLU A 123 5.27 17.94 9.50
C GLU A 123 6.74 17.99 9.92
N LYS A 124 7.02 17.56 11.15
CA LYS A 124 8.37 17.48 11.71
C LYS A 124 8.58 16.08 12.27
N SER A 125 9.70 15.48 11.94
CA SER A 125 10.15 14.18 12.43
C SER A 125 11.59 14.30 12.96
N SER A 126 12.00 13.37 13.82
CA SER A 126 13.37 13.33 14.31
C SER A 126 14.33 12.96 13.16
N TYR A 127 15.60 13.38 13.29
CA TYR A 127 16.65 13.04 12.34
C TYR A 127 16.75 11.51 12.11
N TYR A 128 16.71 10.73 13.18
CA TYR A 128 16.82 9.27 13.11
C TYR A 128 15.65 8.63 12.40
N PHE A 129 14.43 9.15 12.62
CA PHE A 129 13.23 8.65 11.97
C PHE A 129 13.22 8.99 10.47
N ASP A 130 13.65 10.20 10.11
CA ASP A 130 13.83 10.60 8.70
C ASP A 130 14.85 9.69 8.00
N PHE A 131 16.00 9.44 8.63
CA PHE A 131 17.05 8.59 8.08
C PHE A 131 16.56 7.14 7.89
N PHE A 132 15.92 6.58 8.89
CA PHE A 132 15.33 5.24 8.83
C PHE A 132 14.28 5.14 7.72
N SER A 133 13.38 6.13 7.61
CA SER A 133 12.35 6.16 6.59
C SER A 133 12.93 6.23 5.17
N ILE A 134 14.00 6.99 4.97
CA ILE A 134 14.73 7.02 3.69
C ILE A 134 15.36 5.66 3.39
N LEU A 135 15.94 5.00 4.39
CA LEU A 135 16.59 3.70 4.23
C LEU A 135 15.59 2.62 3.77
N ILE A 136 14.40 2.58 4.37
CA ILE A 136 13.37 1.60 4.01
C ILE A 136 12.63 1.96 2.72
N PHE A 137 12.62 3.23 2.30
CA PHE A 137 11.92 3.69 1.09
C PHE A 137 12.43 2.98 -0.17
N PHE A 138 13.75 2.94 -0.38
CA PHE A 138 14.32 2.39 -1.61
C PHE A 138 13.99 0.90 -1.82
N PRO A 139 14.24 -0.01 -0.87
CA PRO A 139 13.89 -1.42 -1.05
C PRO A 139 12.39 -1.62 -1.21
N THR A 140 11.55 -0.83 -0.51
CA THR A 140 10.10 -0.92 -0.63
C THR A 140 9.62 -0.57 -2.03
N ILE A 141 10.07 0.54 -2.59
CA ILE A 141 9.67 0.95 -3.94
C ILE A 141 10.22 -0.01 -5.00
N ILE A 142 11.47 -0.44 -4.89
CA ILE A 142 12.05 -1.43 -5.82
C ILE A 142 11.20 -2.70 -5.81
N TYR A 143 10.86 -3.23 -4.64
CA TYR A 143 10.02 -4.42 -4.52
C TYR A 143 8.68 -4.26 -5.25
N PHE A 144 7.94 -3.19 -4.98
CA PHE A 144 6.63 -3.00 -5.60
C PHE A 144 6.70 -2.70 -7.10
N LEU A 145 7.76 -2.06 -7.59
CA LEU A 145 7.97 -1.88 -9.02
C LEU A 145 8.29 -3.21 -9.73
N THR A 146 8.91 -4.18 -9.06
CA THR A 146 9.15 -5.52 -9.64
C THR A 146 7.89 -6.37 -9.71
N LEU A 147 6.86 -6.08 -8.90
CA LEU A 147 5.57 -6.78 -8.95
C LEU A 147 4.65 -6.26 -10.08
N SER A 148 4.91 -5.07 -10.59
CA SER A 148 4.07 -4.43 -11.62
C SER A 148 4.48 -4.78 -13.06
N ASN A 149 5.55 -5.56 -13.23
CA ASN A 149 6.05 -6.09 -14.50
C ASN A 149 5.74 -7.56 -14.61
#